data_0cffd1f7e9727877e831bba201ce92af
#
_entry.id   0cffd1f7e9727877e831bba201ce92af
#
_cell.length_a   1.000
_cell.length_b   1.000
_cell.length_c   1.000
_cell.angle_alpha   90.00
_cell.angle_beta   90.00
_cell.angle_gamma   90.00
#
_symmetry.space_group_name_H-M   'P 1'
#
loop_
_entity.id
_entity.type
_entity.pdbx_description
1 polymer ?
#
loop_
_entity_poly.entity_id
_entity_poly.type
_entity_poly.pdbx_seq_one_letter_code
_entity_poly.pdbx_strand_id
1 'polypeptide(L)'
;MNKLTIIGNLTRDPELRTTTSGVNVCSFTVAVNRRRRSAQEQQPEADFFRVTAWRELGDICAKYLAKGRKVCVIGSVTVHTYQNQSGETGAQMEVNADDVEFLSSRADAQQEQKPDVDPQSGYAKVDADLPF
;
A
#
# COMPACT_ATOMS: atom_id res chain seq x y z
N MET A 1 -0.61 7.34 22.86
CA MET A 1 0.19 7.15 21.61
C MET A 1 -0.70 6.51 20.57
N ASN A 2 -0.71 7.06 19.37
CA ASN A 2 -1.53 6.53 18.26
C ASN A 2 -0.59 6.07 17.17
N LYS A 3 -0.39 4.78 17.06
CA LYS A 3 0.50 4.18 16.08
C LYS A 3 -0.17 3.01 15.40
N LEU A 4 -0.16 3.02 14.10
CA LEU A 4 -0.66 1.94 13.27
C LEU A 4 0.44 1.53 12.31
N THR A 5 0.64 0.23 12.15
CA THR A 5 1.56 -0.32 11.16
C THR A 5 0.76 -1.22 10.23
N ILE A 6 0.85 -0.94 8.94
CA ILE A 6 0.18 -1.77 7.93
C ILE A 6 1.16 -2.17 6.85
N ILE A 7 0.96 -3.35 6.31
CA ILE A 7 1.71 -3.84 5.17
C ILE A 7 0.68 -4.27 4.13
N GLY A 8 0.81 -3.74 2.94
CA GLY A 8 -0.12 -4.06 1.86
C GLY A 8 0.35 -3.49 0.55
N ASN A 9 -0.53 -3.51 -0.42
CA ASN A 9 -0.20 -3.07 -1.78
C ASN A 9 -1.04 -1.88 -2.17
N LEU A 10 -0.44 -0.98 -2.94
CA LEU A 10 -1.17 0.17 -3.46
C LEU A 10 -2.24 -0.28 -4.44
N THR A 11 -3.42 0.30 -4.32
CA THR A 11 -4.53 0.00 -5.22
C THR A 11 -4.50 0.83 -6.50
N ARG A 12 -3.81 1.97 -6.46
CA ARG A 12 -3.65 2.89 -7.58
C ARG A 12 -2.31 3.57 -7.48
N ASP A 13 -1.95 4.30 -8.52
CA ASP A 13 -0.77 5.15 -8.47
C ASP A 13 -0.98 6.24 -7.43
N PRO A 14 0.08 6.64 -6.72
CA PRO A 14 -0.04 7.70 -5.73
C PRO A 14 -0.34 9.04 -6.40
N GLU A 15 -1.05 9.89 -5.69
CA GLU A 15 -1.42 11.20 -6.18
C GLU A 15 -0.69 12.27 -5.38
N LEU A 16 0.10 13.08 -6.07
CA LEU A 16 0.84 14.17 -5.44
C LEU A 16 0.10 15.46 -5.68
N ARG A 17 -0.13 16.22 -4.61
CA ARG A 17 -0.76 17.53 -4.68
C ARG A 17 0.05 18.52 -3.89
N THR A 18 -0.13 19.79 -4.22
CA THR A 18 0.47 20.88 -3.47
C THR A 18 -0.65 21.69 -2.83
N THR A 19 -0.53 21.92 -1.54
CA THR A 19 -1.53 22.71 -0.82
C THR A 19 -1.41 24.20 -1.17
N THR A 20 -2.41 24.97 -0.76
CA THR A 20 -2.39 26.42 -1.02
C THR A 20 -1.20 27.08 -0.35
N SER A 21 -0.68 26.52 0.71
CA SER A 21 0.51 27.06 1.39
C SER A 21 1.81 26.57 0.76
N GLY A 22 1.75 25.79 -0.31
CA GLY A 22 2.97 25.35 -1.01
C GLY A 22 3.58 24.07 -0.48
N VAL A 23 2.84 23.30 0.30
CA VAL A 23 3.34 22.05 0.88
C VAL A 23 2.90 20.87 0.02
N ASN A 24 3.84 20.00 -0.33
CA ASN A 24 3.53 18.81 -1.09
C ASN A 24 2.94 17.74 -0.20
N VAL A 25 1.91 17.08 -0.70
CA VAL A 25 1.26 15.99 0.01
C VAL A 25 0.95 14.87 -0.98
N CYS A 26 1.31 13.65 -0.62
CA CYS A 26 1.05 12.47 -1.45
C CYS A 26 0.00 11.61 -0.78
N SER A 27 -1.00 11.19 -1.54
CA SER A 27 -2.07 10.33 -1.05
C SER A 27 -2.11 9.05 -1.87
N PHE A 28 -2.31 7.95 -1.18
CA PHE A 28 -2.49 6.66 -1.84
C PHE A 28 -3.31 5.75 -0.93
N THR A 29 -3.86 4.70 -1.52
CA THR A 29 -4.65 3.72 -0.78
C THR A 29 -3.92 2.40 -0.75
N VAL A 30 -3.84 1.82 0.43
CA VAL A 30 -3.17 0.53 0.65
C VAL A 30 -4.22 -0.50 0.98
N ALA A 31 -4.20 -1.60 0.25
CA ALA A 31 -5.06 -2.75 0.51
C ALA A 31 -4.29 -3.76 1.34
N VAL A 32 -4.83 -4.09 2.49
CA VAL A 32 -4.24 -5.06 3.41
C VAL A 32 -5.12 -6.29 3.40
N ASN A 33 -4.59 -7.40 2.97
CA ASN A 33 -5.35 -8.64 2.87
C ASN A 33 -5.59 -9.21 4.25
N ARG A 34 -6.82 -9.62 4.50
CA ARG A 34 -7.16 -10.31 5.73
C ARG A 34 -6.72 -11.76 5.65
N ARG A 35 -6.31 -12.29 6.79
CA ARG A 35 -6.02 -13.71 6.85
C ARG A 35 -7.32 -14.50 6.78
N ARG A 36 -7.30 -15.58 6.01
CA ARG A 36 -8.45 -16.48 5.95
C ARG A 36 -8.56 -17.21 7.28
N ARG A 37 -9.76 -17.22 7.83
CA ARG A 37 -10.03 -17.93 9.07
C ARG A 37 -10.34 -19.40 8.84
N SER A 38 -10.86 -19.72 7.67
CA SER A 38 -11.23 -21.10 7.35
C SER A 38 -11.06 -21.33 5.86
N ALA A 39 -10.91 -22.58 5.50
CA ALA A 39 -10.81 -22.96 4.10
C ALA A 39 -12.12 -22.72 3.34
N GLN A 40 -13.21 -22.45 4.04
CA GLN A 40 -14.48 -22.18 3.39
C GLN A 40 -14.61 -20.75 2.89
N GLU A 41 -13.77 -19.85 3.36
CA GLU A 41 -13.78 -18.49 2.85
C GLU A 41 -13.13 -18.50 1.48
N GLN A 42 -13.94 -18.34 0.45
CA GLN A 42 -13.46 -18.47 -0.91
C GLN A 42 -12.96 -17.18 -1.50
N GLN A 43 -13.40 -16.04 -0.97
CA GLN A 43 -12.98 -14.76 -1.52
C GLN A 43 -12.05 -14.03 -0.57
N PRO A 44 -10.91 -13.56 -1.06
CA PRO A 44 -10.05 -12.77 -0.22
C PRO A 44 -10.73 -11.43 0.08
N GLU A 45 -10.66 -11.05 1.32
CA GLU A 45 -11.13 -9.75 1.76
C GLU A 45 -9.94 -8.88 2.08
N ALA A 46 -10.08 -7.60 1.82
CA ALA A 46 -9.03 -6.64 2.10
C ALA A 46 -9.62 -5.46 2.84
N ASP A 47 -8.81 -4.90 3.72
CA ASP A 47 -9.11 -3.63 4.36
C ASP A 47 -8.35 -2.55 3.62
N PHE A 48 -8.99 -1.41 3.40
CA PHE A 48 -8.40 -0.31 2.66
C PHE A 48 -8.09 0.85 3.59
N PHE A 49 -6.86 1.33 3.50
CA PHE A 49 -6.41 2.45 4.32
C PHE A 49 -5.95 3.55 3.39
N ARG A 50 -6.50 4.75 3.60
CA ARG A 50 -6.03 5.91 2.86
C ARG A 50 -4.83 6.49 3.59
N VAL A 51 -3.72 6.61 2.89
CA VAL A 51 -2.47 7.07 3.48
C VAL A 51 -2.14 8.44 2.94
N THR A 52 -1.73 9.32 3.83
CA THR A 52 -1.28 10.66 3.46
C THR A 52 0.15 10.83 3.96
N ALA A 53 1.03 11.21 3.06
CA ALA A 53 2.44 11.47 3.38
C ALA A 53 2.77 12.91 3.01
N TRP A 54 3.35 13.64 3.95
CA TRP A 54 3.58 15.06 3.82
C TRP A 54 5.03 15.38 3.50
N ARG A 55 5.22 16.45 2.73
CA ARG A 55 6.54 17.07 2.47
C ARG A 55 7.49 16.08 1.79
N GLU A 56 8.67 15.90 2.34
CA GLU A 56 9.69 15.05 1.72
C GLU A 56 9.26 13.60 1.62
N LEU A 57 8.58 13.09 2.64
CA LEU A 57 8.09 11.71 2.60
C LEU A 57 7.08 11.55 1.47
N GLY A 58 6.22 12.54 1.27
CA GLY A 58 5.27 12.54 0.16
C GLY A 58 5.97 12.56 -1.19
N ASP A 59 7.02 13.36 -1.32
CA ASP A 59 7.78 13.43 -2.56
C ASP A 59 8.43 12.08 -2.89
N ILE A 60 8.98 11.42 -1.88
CA ILE A 60 9.61 10.12 -2.07
C ILE A 60 8.56 9.08 -2.46
N CYS A 61 7.41 9.09 -1.80
CA CYS A 61 6.34 8.16 -2.13
C CYS A 61 5.84 8.37 -3.55
N ALA A 62 5.64 9.62 -3.96
CA ALA A 62 5.17 9.92 -5.30
C ALA A 62 6.18 9.46 -6.36
N LYS A 63 7.46 9.53 -6.05
CA LYS A 63 8.50 9.19 -6.99
C LYS A 63 8.69 7.68 -7.15
N TYR A 64 8.60 6.93 -6.06
CA TYR A 64 8.97 5.53 -6.08
C TYR A 64 7.80 4.56 -6.02
N LEU A 65 6.61 4.99 -5.63
CA LEU A 65 5.46 4.11 -5.53
C LEU A 65 4.65 4.09 -6.83
N ALA A 66 3.96 2.99 -7.03
CA ALA A 66 3.07 2.80 -8.16
C ALA A 66 2.03 1.77 -7.78
N LYS A 67 0.97 1.70 -8.56
CA LYS A 67 -0.07 0.71 -8.36
C LYS A 67 0.53 -0.69 -8.24
N GLY A 68 0.10 -1.42 -7.25
CA GLY A 68 0.53 -2.82 -7.04
C GLY A 68 1.78 -2.99 -6.19
N ARG A 69 2.51 -1.93 -5.93
CA ARG A 69 3.72 -2.05 -5.12
C ARG A 69 3.39 -2.28 -3.66
N LYS A 70 4.25 -3.03 -3.01
CA LYS A 70 4.08 -3.39 -1.61
C LYS A 70 4.82 -2.42 -0.71
N VAL A 71 4.15 -1.99 0.35
CA VAL A 71 4.71 -1.01 1.27
C VAL A 71 4.39 -1.39 2.71
N CYS A 72 5.22 -0.91 3.62
CA CYS A 72 4.94 -0.89 5.04
C CYS A 72 4.78 0.56 5.46
N VAL A 73 3.63 0.90 6.01
CA VAL A 73 3.33 2.26 6.44
C VAL A 73 3.17 2.28 7.94
N ILE A 74 3.84 3.22 8.58
CA ILE A 74 3.73 3.45 10.01
C ILE A 74 3.27 4.87 10.21
N GLY A 75 2.21 5.05 11.01
CA GLY A 75 1.72 6.39 11.27
C GLY A 75 0.58 6.39 12.25
N SER A 76 -0.08 7.53 12.36
CA SER A 76 -1.25 7.67 13.22
C SER A 76 -2.51 7.49 12.40
N VAL A 77 -3.51 6.85 13.00
CA VAL A 77 -4.76 6.57 12.31
C VAL A 77 -5.84 7.52 12.81
N THR A 78 -6.65 8.01 11.87
CA THR A 78 -7.83 8.81 12.15
C THR A 78 -9.00 8.15 11.45
N VAL A 79 -10.15 8.12 12.10
CA VAL A 79 -11.35 7.56 11.51
C VAL A 79 -12.29 8.71 11.17
N HIS A 80 -12.69 8.78 9.90
CA HIS A 80 -13.66 9.75 9.42
C HIS A 80 -14.96 9.04 9.13
N THR A 81 -16.05 9.55 9.67
CA THR A 81 -17.37 9.03 9.38
C THR A 81 -18.04 9.93 8.35
N TYR A 82 -18.85 9.34 7.50
CA TYR A 82 -19.56 10.06 6.46
C TYR A 82 -20.92 9.41 6.24
N GLN A 83 -21.83 10.18 5.66
CA GLN A 83 -23.13 9.66 5.24
C GLN A 83 -23.19 9.70 3.72
N ASN A 84 -23.60 8.59 3.13
CA ASN A 84 -23.79 8.57 1.68
C ASN A 84 -25.16 9.15 1.32
N GLN A 85 -25.46 9.20 0.04
CA GLN A 85 -26.70 9.80 -0.43
C GLN A 85 -27.94 9.04 0.02
N SER A 86 -27.81 7.77 0.35
CA SER A 86 -28.93 6.98 0.85
C SER A 86 -29.07 7.06 2.36
N GLY A 87 -28.27 7.87 3.02
CA GLY A 87 -28.37 8.07 4.46
C GLY A 87 -27.62 7.07 5.31
N GLU A 88 -26.90 6.16 4.68
CA GLU A 88 -26.12 5.18 5.42
C GLU A 88 -24.81 5.81 5.90
N THR A 89 -24.41 5.43 7.10
CA THR A 89 -23.17 5.92 7.69
C THR A 89 -22.05 4.98 7.32
N GLY A 90 -20.98 5.54 6.81
CA GLY A 90 -19.77 4.80 6.54
C GLY A 90 -18.61 5.35 7.34
N ALA A 91 -17.51 4.61 7.35
CA ALA A 91 -16.30 5.04 8.04
C ALA A 91 -15.12 4.78 7.13
N GLN A 92 -14.17 5.70 7.15
CA GLN A 92 -12.94 5.57 6.38
C GLN A 92 -11.77 5.81 7.31
N MET A 93 -10.80 4.91 7.26
CA MET A 93 -9.59 5.06 8.04
C MET A 93 -8.54 5.79 7.22
N GLU A 94 -7.96 6.82 7.82
CA GLU A 94 -6.87 7.56 7.22
C GLU A 94 -5.64 7.42 8.08
N VAL A 95 -4.52 7.17 7.44
CA VAL A 95 -3.24 7.05 8.12
C VAL A 95 -2.37 8.23 7.72
N ASN A 96 -1.96 8.99 8.71
CA ASN A 96 -1.00 10.06 8.47
C ASN A 96 0.38 9.45 8.67
N ALA A 97 1.09 9.24 7.58
CA ALA A 97 2.32 8.45 7.60
C ALA A 97 3.46 9.19 8.29
N ASP A 98 4.10 8.51 9.23
CA ASP A 98 5.34 8.96 9.82
C ASP A 98 6.52 8.37 9.06
N ASP A 99 6.34 7.16 8.53
CA ASP A 99 7.40 6.47 7.81
C ASP A 99 6.77 5.51 6.81
N VAL A 100 7.43 5.31 5.68
CA VAL A 100 6.99 4.38 4.65
C VAL A 100 8.21 3.60 4.18
N GLU A 101 8.13 2.28 4.24
CA GLU A 101 9.18 1.42 3.73
C GLU A 101 8.70 0.73 2.46
N PHE A 102 9.54 0.74 1.45
CA PHE A 102 9.21 0.14 0.17
C PHE A 102 9.66 -1.32 0.19
N LEU A 103 8.70 -2.22 0.12
CA LEU A 103 8.97 -3.65 0.23
C LEU A 103 9.09 -4.36 -1.12
N SER A 104 8.59 -3.71 -2.19
CA SER A 104 8.83 -4.24 -3.52
C SER A 104 9.88 -3.39 -4.21
N SER A 105 10.86 -4.05 -4.81
CA SER A 105 11.89 -3.37 -5.55
C SER A 105 11.41 -3.13 -6.98
N ARG A 106 12.15 -2.29 -7.71
CA ARG A 106 11.90 -2.11 -9.12
C ARG A 106 12.03 -3.41 -9.88
N ALA A 107 12.99 -4.24 -9.47
CA ALA A 107 13.20 -5.52 -10.11
C ALA A 107 12.00 -6.45 -9.90
N ASP A 108 11.42 -6.43 -8.71
CA ASP A 108 10.25 -7.25 -8.44
C ASP A 108 9.06 -6.82 -9.29
N ALA A 109 8.87 -5.53 -9.44
CA ALA A 109 7.79 -5.02 -10.25
C ALA A 109 7.98 -5.39 -11.72
N GLN A 110 9.21 -5.36 -12.19
CA GLN A 110 9.50 -5.76 -13.55
C GLN A 110 9.30 -7.25 -13.77
N GLN A 111 9.63 -8.04 -12.77
CA GLN A 111 9.43 -9.47 -12.86
C GLN A 111 7.96 -9.83 -12.91
N GLU A 112 7.16 -9.12 -12.21
CA GLU A 112 5.72 -9.35 -12.28
C GLU A 112 5.15 -9.06 -13.65
N GLN A 113 5.75 -8.12 -14.35
CA GLN A 113 5.32 -7.78 -15.69
C GLN A 113 5.82 -8.74 -16.73
N LYS A 114 6.82 -9.54 -16.40
CA LYS A 114 7.37 -10.52 -17.31
C LYS A 114 7.06 -11.90 -16.80
N PRO A 115 6.00 -12.50 -17.30
CA PRO A 115 5.66 -13.83 -16.82
C PRO A 115 6.62 -14.90 -17.31
N ASP A 116 7.38 -14.62 -18.34
CA ASP A 116 8.26 -15.61 -18.86
C ASP A 116 9.49 -15.73 -18.03
N VAL A 117 9.48 -16.63 -17.11
CA VAL A 117 10.67 -16.94 -16.38
C VAL A 117 11.29 -18.13 -17.05
N ASP A 118 12.50 -17.95 -17.53
CA ASP A 118 13.25 -19.04 -18.08
C ASP A 118 13.39 -20.10 -16.98
N PRO A 119 13.02 -21.33 -17.23
CA PRO A 119 13.14 -22.36 -16.23
C PRO A 119 14.55 -22.52 -15.70
N GLN A 120 15.52 -22.26 -16.53
CA GLN A 120 16.87 -22.37 -16.07
C GLN A 120 17.27 -21.26 -15.16
N SER A 121 16.79 -20.08 -15.44
CA SER A 121 17.07 -18.99 -14.54
C SER A 121 16.16 -19.04 -13.37
N GLY A 122 15.06 -19.71 -13.58
CA GLY A 122 14.18 -19.86 -12.47
C GLY A 122 14.76 -20.60 -11.37
N TYR A 123 15.71 -21.50 -11.70
CA TYR A 123 16.21 -22.18 -10.70
C TYR A 123 17.01 -21.37 -9.91
N ALA A 124 17.37 -20.46 -10.52
CA ALA A 124 18.01 -19.55 -9.77
C ALA A 124 17.17 -19.11 -8.68
N LYS A 125 16.07 -19.32 -8.80
CA LYS A 125 15.31 -18.96 -7.89
C LYS A 125 15.25 -19.66 -6.85
N VAL A 126 15.52 -20.43 -7.05
CA VAL A 126 15.51 -21.03 -6.13
C VAL A 126 16.08 -20.53 -5.08
N ASP A 127 16.69 -20.08 -5.32
CA ASP A 127 17.18 -19.64 -4.43
C ASP A 127 16.54 -19.03 -3.70
N ALA A 128 15.99 -19.13 -4.15
CA ALA A 128 15.47 -18.61 -3.56
C ALA A 128 15.25 -18.83 -2.38
N ASP A 129 15.40 -19.20 -2.48
CA ASP A 129 15.30 -19.46 -1.71
C ASP A 129 15.60 -19.13 -0.61
N LEU A 130 15.87 -18.84 -0.63
CA LEU A 130 16.15 -18.53 0.29
C LEU A 130 15.57 -18.19 1.20
N PRO A 131 15.45 -18.47 1.79
CA PRO A 131 14.81 -18.35 2.63
C PRO A 131 14.71 -17.61 3.53
N PHE A 132 14.82 -17.27 3.58
CA PHE A 132 14.83 -16.71 4.38
C PHE A 132 14.30 -16.31 4.60
#